data_cd4360f14c005278b86a1327aba0c1a5
#
_entry.id   cd4360f14c005278b86a1327aba0c1a5
#
_cell.length_a   1.000
_cell.length_b   1.000
_cell.length_c   1.000
_cell.angle_alpha   90.00
_cell.angle_beta   90.00
_cell.angle_gamma   90.00
#
_symmetry.space_group_name_H-M   'P 1'
#
loop_
_entity.id
_entity.type
_entity.pdbx_description
1 polymer ?
#
loop_
_entity_poly.entity_id
_entity_poly.type
_entity_poly.pdbx_seq_one_letter_code
_entity_poly.pdbx_strand_id
1 'polypeptide(L)'
;MTTSLSNKLDYGIDAPGVMRNLFLFGTLCLLVGLFAPFPLHLGPISLVSQAFLWPAGFLLAEGFLFLLYVRVGKFRHRDFMLGMHAWRGDENVLDVGCGRGLLLAGAAKRIAEVSGTGHATGIDVWSNVDMGGNSAAATQRNIDLEGVSSLCTLISQPAQEMSFPDASFDVVVSNLCLHNIYEKPTRHQALQQIVRVLKPGGVALISDYKRTGEYADQFGKAGLIVERKRGSLITTFPPLTVVIARKQM
;
A
#
# COMPACT_ATOMS: atom_id res chain seq x y z
N MET A 1 -11.53 -11.39 30.64
CA MET A 1 -10.25 -10.68 30.45
C MET A 1 -10.47 -9.63 29.39
N THR A 2 -10.72 -8.40 29.79
CA THR A 2 -10.82 -7.24 28.88
C THR A 2 -9.39 -6.87 28.46
N THR A 3 -9.00 -7.27 27.26
CA THR A 3 -7.78 -6.76 26.63
C THR A 3 -7.89 -5.25 26.54
N SER A 4 -7.09 -4.53 27.30
CA SER A 4 -6.90 -3.09 27.16
C SER A 4 -6.58 -2.80 25.71
N LEU A 5 -7.53 -2.25 24.97
CA LEU A 5 -7.34 -1.82 23.59
C LEU A 5 -6.29 -0.72 23.60
N SER A 6 -5.17 -0.95 22.97
CA SER A 6 -4.07 0.02 22.86
C SER A 6 -4.59 1.33 22.29
N ASN A 7 -4.41 2.42 23.02
CA ASN A 7 -4.78 3.78 22.61
C ASN A 7 -3.75 4.37 21.63
N LYS A 8 -3.15 3.52 20.77
CA LYS A 8 -2.08 3.86 19.83
C LYS A 8 -2.47 3.45 18.41
N LEU A 9 -2.23 4.36 17.48
CA LEU A 9 -2.36 4.10 16.03
C LEU A 9 -1.54 2.88 15.62
N ASP A 10 -2.17 1.98 14.87
CA ASP A 10 -1.54 0.77 14.35
C ASP A 10 -1.94 0.52 12.88
N TYR A 11 -1.13 1.02 11.98
CA TYR A 11 -1.29 0.82 10.54
C TYR A 11 -0.66 -0.49 10.03
N GLY A 12 -0.36 -1.42 10.93
CA GLY A 12 0.16 -2.74 10.59
C GLY A 12 1.55 -2.76 9.97
N ILE A 13 1.99 -3.98 9.70
CA ILE A 13 3.21 -4.25 8.93
C ILE A 13 2.77 -4.88 7.62
N ASP A 14 3.13 -4.23 6.51
CA ASP A 14 2.92 -4.77 5.18
C ASP A 14 3.81 -6.02 5.01
N ALA A 15 3.26 -7.13 4.49
CA ALA A 15 3.96 -8.40 4.27
C ALA A 15 4.88 -8.84 5.45
N PRO A 16 4.36 -9.04 6.68
CA PRO A 16 5.17 -9.31 7.87
C PRO A 16 6.02 -10.57 7.74
N GLY A 17 5.56 -11.56 6.96
CA GLY A 17 6.33 -12.78 6.66
C GLY A 17 7.61 -12.50 5.86
N VAL A 18 7.55 -11.57 4.90
CA VAL A 18 8.72 -11.18 4.10
C VAL A 18 9.76 -10.52 5.01
N MET A 19 9.35 -9.54 5.81
CA MET A 19 10.26 -8.85 6.74
C MET A 19 10.92 -9.82 7.73
N ARG A 20 10.13 -10.72 8.32
CA ARG A 20 10.65 -11.77 9.22
C ARG A 20 11.69 -12.65 8.52
N ASN A 21 11.39 -13.09 7.29
CA ASN A 21 12.28 -13.99 6.55
C ASN A 21 13.59 -13.30 6.15
N LEU A 22 13.56 -12.02 5.78
CA LEU A 22 14.76 -11.24 5.48
C LEU A 22 15.71 -11.22 6.70
N PHE A 23 15.19 -10.92 7.89
CA PHE A 23 15.99 -10.93 9.10
C PHE A 23 16.45 -12.35 9.51
N LEU A 24 15.55 -13.35 9.42
CA LEU A 24 15.87 -14.73 9.80
C LEU A 24 16.99 -15.30 8.91
N PHE A 25 16.83 -15.27 7.60
CA PHE A 25 17.82 -15.82 6.67
C PHE A 25 19.10 -14.97 6.64
N GLY A 26 18.97 -13.64 6.72
CA GLY A 26 20.12 -12.75 6.81
C GLY A 26 20.97 -13.04 8.05
N THR A 27 20.33 -13.22 9.22
CA THR A 27 21.02 -13.58 10.46
C THR A 27 21.62 -14.98 10.38
N LEU A 28 20.90 -15.95 9.81
CA LEU A 28 21.44 -17.31 9.61
C LEU A 28 22.70 -17.29 8.73
N CYS A 29 22.66 -16.59 7.59
CA CYS A 29 23.82 -16.42 6.73
C CYS A 29 24.99 -15.74 7.47
N LEU A 30 24.70 -14.73 8.29
CA LEU A 30 25.72 -14.03 9.09
C LEU A 30 26.40 -15.00 10.08
N LEU A 31 25.61 -15.79 10.82
CA LEU A 31 26.14 -16.76 11.78
C LEU A 31 26.97 -17.85 11.08
N VAL A 32 26.51 -18.36 9.96
CA VAL A 32 27.29 -19.32 9.14
C VAL A 32 28.58 -18.67 8.67
N GLY A 33 28.52 -17.44 8.15
CA GLY A 33 29.69 -16.70 7.67
C GLY A 33 30.74 -16.42 8.73
N LEU A 34 30.34 -16.25 10.00
CA LEU A 34 31.25 -15.93 11.11
C LEU A 34 31.74 -17.15 11.89
N PHE A 35 30.91 -18.17 12.07
CA PHE A 35 31.15 -19.21 13.05
C PHE A 35 31.26 -20.63 12.50
N ALA A 36 30.84 -20.88 11.24
CA ALA A 36 30.93 -22.22 10.69
C ALA A 36 32.42 -22.64 10.47
N PRO A 37 32.81 -23.87 10.80
CA PRO A 37 34.18 -24.38 10.53
C PRO A 37 34.38 -24.50 9.02
N PHE A 38 35.57 -24.17 8.52
CA PHE A 38 35.86 -24.05 7.08
C PHE A 38 37.05 -24.85 6.57
N PRO A 39 37.00 -25.20 5.28
CA PRO A 39 35.91 -25.00 4.28
C PRO A 39 34.74 -25.96 4.50
N LEU A 40 33.51 -25.53 4.11
CA LEU A 40 32.34 -26.39 4.05
C LEU A 40 32.36 -27.16 2.73
N HIS A 41 32.60 -28.47 2.79
CA HIS A 41 32.60 -29.33 1.60
C HIS A 41 31.19 -29.88 1.34
N LEU A 42 30.60 -29.51 0.19
CA LEU A 42 29.33 -30.04 -0.32
C LEU A 42 29.62 -30.82 -1.61
N GLY A 43 30.07 -32.08 -1.46
CA GLY A 43 30.53 -32.87 -2.60
C GLY A 43 31.76 -32.23 -3.27
N PRO A 44 31.74 -31.99 -4.59
CA PRO A 44 32.86 -31.37 -5.29
C PRO A 44 32.99 -29.86 -5.07
N ILE A 45 32.04 -29.24 -4.38
CA ILE A 45 32.00 -27.79 -4.14
C ILE A 45 32.55 -27.49 -2.75
N SER A 46 33.61 -26.68 -2.67
CA SER A 46 34.13 -26.13 -1.42
C SER A 46 33.63 -24.70 -1.27
N LEU A 47 32.74 -24.48 -0.30
CA LEU A 47 32.28 -23.16 0.05
C LEU A 47 33.11 -22.61 1.20
N VAL A 48 33.69 -21.43 1.02
CA VAL A 48 34.30 -20.66 2.11
C VAL A 48 33.18 -19.88 2.82
N SER A 49 33.24 -19.80 4.19
CA SER A 49 32.19 -19.15 4.97
C SER A 49 31.93 -17.70 4.62
N GLN A 50 33.02 -17.00 4.34
CA GLN A 50 32.94 -15.58 3.94
C GLN A 50 31.98 -15.37 2.75
N ALA A 51 31.74 -16.39 1.91
CA ALA A 51 30.72 -16.31 0.86
C ALA A 51 29.31 -16.03 1.40
N PHE A 52 29.01 -16.46 2.63
CA PHE A 52 27.71 -16.19 3.28
C PHE A 52 27.58 -14.78 3.83
N LEU A 53 28.67 -14.03 3.98
CA LEU A 53 28.62 -12.64 4.46
C LEU A 53 27.96 -11.71 3.44
N TRP A 54 28.09 -11.98 2.13
CA TRP A 54 27.43 -11.20 1.08
C TRP A 54 25.90 -11.31 1.12
N PRO A 55 25.30 -12.53 1.06
CA PRO A 55 23.84 -12.65 1.21
C PRO A 55 23.37 -12.18 2.60
N ALA A 56 24.16 -12.35 3.67
CA ALA A 56 23.82 -11.80 4.97
C ALA A 56 23.67 -10.28 4.94
N GLY A 57 24.67 -9.57 4.42
CA GLY A 57 24.66 -8.12 4.28
C GLY A 57 23.49 -7.64 3.43
N PHE A 58 23.25 -8.30 2.30
CA PHE A 58 22.15 -7.96 1.38
C PHE A 58 20.77 -8.13 2.04
N LEU A 59 20.49 -9.32 2.62
CA LEU A 59 19.19 -9.62 3.24
C LEU A 59 18.92 -8.75 4.47
N LEU A 60 19.94 -8.50 5.30
CA LEU A 60 19.79 -7.61 6.46
C LEU A 60 19.55 -6.16 6.01
N ALA A 61 20.28 -5.68 5.00
CA ALA A 61 20.05 -4.34 4.46
C ALA A 61 18.63 -4.18 3.92
N GLU A 62 18.12 -5.15 3.14
CA GLU A 62 16.73 -5.17 2.70
C GLU A 62 15.74 -5.19 3.88
N GLY A 63 16.00 -5.99 4.91
CA GLY A 63 15.19 -6.03 6.13
C GLY A 63 15.14 -4.68 6.84
N PHE A 64 16.27 -3.98 6.95
CA PHE A 64 16.32 -2.62 7.53
C PHE A 64 15.61 -1.58 6.65
N LEU A 65 15.75 -1.63 5.31
CA LEU A 65 15.00 -0.76 4.41
C LEU A 65 13.50 -0.99 4.52
N PHE A 66 13.07 -2.26 4.64
CA PHE A 66 11.68 -2.60 4.87
C PHE A 66 11.16 -2.07 6.22
N LEU A 67 11.95 -2.19 7.28
CA LEU A 67 11.62 -1.63 8.60
C LEU A 67 11.51 -0.10 8.54
N LEU A 68 12.42 0.58 7.82
CA LEU A 68 12.36 2.03 7.60
C LEU A 68 11.07 2.42 6.85
N TYR A 69 10.70 1.65 5.81
CA TYR A 69 9.44 1.84 5.11
C TYR A 69 8.24 1.73 6.06
N VAL A 70 8.14 0.67 6.83
CA VAL A 70 7.02 0.44 7.76
C VAL A 70 6.91 1.54 8.82
N ARG A 71 8.04 2.05 9.33
CA ARG A 71 8.07 3.03 10.44
C ARG A 71 7.92 4.48 9.98
N VAL A 72 8.42 4.81 8.81
CA VAL A 72 8.52 6.20 8.33
C VAL A 72 8.04 6.31 6.88
N GLY A 73 8.49 5.41 6.03
CA GLY A 73 8.35 5.53 4.59
C GLY A 73 6.92 5.53 4.10
N LYS A 74 6.06 4.66 4.66
CA LYS A 74 4.64 4.59 4.25
C LYS A 74 3.86 5.87 4.56
N PHE A 75 4.19 6.56 5.66
CA PHE A 75 3.57 7.85 5.99
C PHE A 75 4.02 8.94 5.00
N ARG A 76 5.31 9.02 4.70
CA ARG A 76 5.83 9.95 3.69
C ARG A 76 5.28 9.65 2.30
N HIS A 77 5.11 8.38 1.96
CA HIS A 77 4.54 7.97 0.68
C HIS A 77 3.05 8.32 0.58
N ARG A 78 2.28 8.14 1.68
CA ARG A 78 0.90 8.64 1.78
C ARG A 78 0.84 10.14 1.48
N ASP A 79 1.67 10.93 2.15
CA ASP A 79 1.67 12.39 2.00
C ASP A 79 2.12 12.81 0.59
N PHE A 80 3.07 12.07 0.01
CA PHE A 80 3.49 12.24 -1.38
C PHE A 80 2.35 11.97 -2.37
N MET A 81 1.60 10.87 -2.19
CA MET A 81 0.45 10.54 -3.03
C MET A 81 -0.65 11.60 -2.91
N LEU A 82 -1.07 11.89 -1.68
CA LEU A 82 -2.15 12.86 -1.43
C LEU A 82 -1.78 14.28 -1.84
N GLY A 83 -0.49 14.63 -1.85
CA GLY A 83 0.02 15.89 -2.36
C GLY A 83 -0.03 16.05 -3.89
N MET A 84 -0.43 15.01 -4.64
CA MET A 84 -0.64 15.08 -6.10
C MET A 84 -2.02 15.61 -6.50
N HIS A 85 -2.89 15.85 -5.53
CA HIS A 85 -4.20 16.47 -5.71
C HIS A 85 -4.29 17.80 -4.96
N ALA A 86 -4.92 18.79 -5.59
CA ALA A 86 -5.23 20.07 -4.96
C ALA A 86 -6.58 19.96 -4.24
N TRP A 87 -6.54 19.81 -2.93
CA TRP A 87 -7.73 19.59 -2.09
C TRP A 87 -8.58 20.85 -1.98
N ARG A 88 -9.88 20.72 -2.23
CA ARG A 88 -10.89 21.78 -2.07
C ARG A 88 -11.69 21.62 -0.77
N GLY A 89 -11.73 20.36 -0.24
CA GLY A 89 -12.47 19.99 0.96
C GLY A 89 -13.89 19.48 0.72
N ASP A 90 -14.36 19.44 -0.53
CA ASP A 90 -15.67 18.92 -0.93
C ASP A 90 -15.58 17.57 -1.68
N GLU A 91 -14.39 17.00 -1.77
CA GLU A 91 -14.17 15.78 -2.53
C GLU A 91 -14.86 14.57 -1.91
N ASN A 92 -15.49 13.75 -2.76
CA ASN A 92 -15.78 12.37 -2.46
C ASN A 92 -14.57 11.52 -2.84
N VAL A 93 -13.95 10.88 -1.87
CA VAL A 93 -12.73 10.07 -2.03
C VAL A 93 -13.06 8.59 -1.86
N LEU A 94 -12.49 7.75 -2.71
CA LEU A 94 -12.51 6.29 -2.58
C LEU A 94 -11.10 5.76 -2.34
N ASP A 95 -10.89 5.02 -1.24
CA ASP A 95 -9.66 4.26 -0.97
C ASP A 95 -9.91 2.78 -1.27
N VAL A 96 -9.30 2.28 -2.35
CA VAL A 96 -9.46 0.89 -2.84
C VAL A 96 -8.41 -0.01 -2.23
N GLY A 97 -8.86 -0.97 -1.41
CA GLY A 97 -7.99 -1.79 -0.58
C GLY A 97 -7.42 -0.96 0.57
N CYS A 98 -8.30 -0.32 1.33
CA CYS A 98 -7.91 0.64 2.36
C CYS A 98 -7.10 0.04 3.51
N GLY A 99 -7.09 -1.29 3.66
CA GLY A 99 -6.37 -1.98 4.72
C GLY A 99 -6.69 -1.40 6.08
N ARG A 100 -5.68 -0.99 6.83
CA ARG A 100 -5.85 -0.34 8.13
C ARG A 100 -6.09 1.18 8.07
N GLY A 101 -6.44 1.72 6.88
CA GLY A 101 -6.95 3.08 6.70
C GLY A 101 -5.89 4.18 6.62
N LEU A 102 -4.64 3.88 6.23
CA LEU A 102 -3.57 4.87 6.18
C LEU A 102 -3.86 5.99 5.15
N LEU A 103 -4.25 5.62 3.92
CA LEU A 103 -4.64 6.60 2.89
C LEU A 103 -6.00 7.22 3.20
N LEU A 104 -6.97 6.41 3.63
CA LEU A 104 -8.32 6.84 3.98
C LEU A 104 -8.31 7.95 5.03
N ALA A 105 -7.65 7.72 6.18
CA ALA A 105 -7.52 8.73 7.23
C ALA A 105 -6.71 9.95 6.78
N GLY A 106 -5.67 9.72 5.94
CA GLY A 106 -4.91 10.81 5.34
C GLY A 106 -5.75 11.70 4.44
N ALA A 107 -6.60 11.13 3.58
CA ALA A 107 -7.51 11.86 2.71
C ALA A 107 -8.59 12.62 3.52
N ALA A 108 -9.18 11.97 4.53
CA ALA A 108 -10.14 12.61 5.42
C ALA A 108 -9.55 13.82 6.16
N LYS A 109 -8.28 13.74 6.56
CA LYS A 109 -7.57 14.90 7.15
C LYS A 109 -7.39 16.04 6.15
N ARG A 110 -7.05 15.75 4.89
CA ARG A 110 -6.94 16.78 3.84
C ARG A 110 -8.28 17.49 3.61
N ILE A 111 -9.39 16.74 3.63
CA ILE A 111 -10.73 17.30 3.56
C ILE A 111 -10.97 18.23 4.78
N ALA A 112 -10.67 17.77 5.99
CA ALA A 112 -10.90 18.52 7.23
C ALA A 112 -10.05 19.80 7.31
N GLU A 113 -8.80 19.79 6.83
CA GLU A 113 -7.87 20.94 6.84
C GLU A 113 -8.40 22.15 6.06
N VAL A 114 -9.26 21.94 5.07
CA VAL A 114 -9.88 23.00 4.26
C VAL A 114 -11.33 23.31 4.67
N SER A 115 -11.76 22.91 5.87
CA SER A 115 -13.11 23.10 6.40
C SER A 115 -14.20 22.44 5.55
N GLY A 116 -13.87 21.27 4.97
CA GLY A 116 -14.65 20.67 3.92
C GLY A 116 -15.86 19.90 4.39
N THR A 117 -16.74 19.65 3.42
CA THR A 117 -17.94 18.83 3.51
C THR A 117 -17.79 17.51 2.76
N GLY A 118 -16.58 17.25 2.25
CA GLY A 118 -16.23 16.03 1.52
C GLY A 118 -16.28 14.77 2.40
N HIS A 119 -16.12 13.62 1.77
CA HIS A 119 -16.21 12.33 2.46
C HIS A 119 -15.23 11.32 1.87
N ALA A 120 -14.64 10.48 2.72
CA ALA A 120 -13.72 9.43 2.33
C ALA A 120 -14.34 8.04 2.59
N THR A 121 -14.48 7.24 1.54
CA THR A 121 -14.98 5.87 1.64
C THR A 121 -13.84 4.88 1.41
N GLY A 122 -13.65 3.95 2.35
CA GLY A 122 -12.68 2.86 2.21
C GLY A 122 -13.38 1.55 1.87
N ILE A 123 -12.87 0.83 0.88
CA ILE A 123 -13.30 -0.54 0.57
C ILE A 123 -12.16 -1.53 0.76
N ASP A 124 -12.47 -2.70 1.32
CA ASP A 124 -11.51 -3.79 1.49
C ASP A 124 -12.24 -5.14 1.61
N VAL A 125 -11.55 -6.24 1.34
CA VAL A 125 -12.01 -7.61 1.57
C VAL A 125 -11.47 -8.20 2.88
N TRP A 126 -10.67 -7.41 3.60
CA TRP A 126 -10.07 -7.73 4.91
C TRP A 126 -9.21 -8.99 4.92
N SER A 127 -8.43 -9.19 3.84
CA SER A 127 -7.46 -10.29 3.77
C SER A 127 -6.37 -10.15 4.84
N ASN A 128 -6.14 -11.22 5.60
CA ASN A 128 -5.05 -11.30 6.58
C ASN A 128 -3.74 -11.82 5.96
N VAL A 129 -3.74 -12.21 4.69
CA VAL A 129 -2.57 -12.76 4.00
C VAL A 129 -1.55 -11.66 3.71
N ASP A 130 -2.04 -10.51 3.24
CA ASP A 130 -1.20 -9.40 2.78
C ASP A 130 -0.83 -8.44 3.90
N MET A 131 -1.71 -8.31 4.89
CA MET A 131 -1.52 -7.44 6.05
C MET A 131 -1.98 -8.13 7.33
N GLY A 132 -1.07 -8.38 8.26
CA GLY A 132 -1.39 -9.03 9.54
C GLY A 132 -2.41 -8.25 10.36
N GLY A 133 -3.49 -8.95 10.79
CA GLY A 133 -4.57 -8.36 11.59
C GLY A 133 -5.41 -7.32 10.84
N ASN A 134 -5.52 -7.43 9.51
CA ASN A 134 -6.39 -6.59 8.70
C ASN A 134 -7.86 -6.88 9.03
N SER A 135 -8.63 -5.86 9.39
CA SER A 135 -10.06 -5.97 9.68
C SER A 135 -10.73 -4.60 9.70
N ALA A 136 -12.03 -4.54 9.38
CA ALA A 136 -12.81 -3.32 9.48
C ALA A 136 -12.72 -2.68 10.89
N ALA A 137 -12.70 -3.49 11.95
CA ALA A 137 -12.59 -3.00 13.32
C ALA A 137 -11.23 -2.35 13.62
N ALA A 138 -10.13 -2.88 13.06
CA ALA A 138 -8.80 -2.28 13.20
C ALA A 138 -8.69 -0.95 12.44
N THR A 139 -9.32 -0.87 11.26
CA THR A 139 -9.40 0.36 10.46
C THR A 139 -10.25 1.41 11.15
N GLN A 140 -11.43 1.02 11.64
CA GLN A 140 -12.30 1.93 12.38
C GLN A 140 -11.59 2.53 13.59
N ARG A 141 -10.86 1.73 14.35
CA ARG A 141 -10.08 2.22 15.50
C ARG A 141 -9.04 3.27 15.08
N ASN A 142 -8.33 3.07 13.98
CA ASN A 142 -7.38 4.08 13.49
C ASN A 142 -8.09 5.37 13.09
N ILE A 143 -9.23 5.27 12.39
CA ILE A 143 -10.07 6.42 12.02
C ILE A 143 -10.53 7.19 13.24
N ASP A 144 -10.96 6.48 14.31
CA ASP A 144 -11.40 7.07 15.58
C ASP A 144 -10.24 7.79 16.27
N LEU A 145 -9.07 7.14 16.36
CA LEU A 145 -7.87 7.71 16.97
C LEU A 145 -7.30 8.90 16.18
N GLU A 146 -7.51 8.93 14.87
CA GLU A 146 -7.13 10.05 14.00
C GLU A 146 -8.15 11.22 14.06
N GLY A 147 -9.31 11.01 14.70
CA GLY A 147 -10.35 12.03 14.88
C GLY A 147 -11.12 12.36 13.60
N VAL A 148 -11.19 11.44 12.65
CA VAL A 148 -11.82 11.67 11.33
C VAL A 148 -13.03 10.76 11.07
N SER A 149 -13.61 10.15 12.09
CA SER A 149 -14.70 9.18 11.97
C SER A 149 -15.93 9.75 11.27
N SER A 150 -16.25 11.03 11.49
CA SER A 150 -17.40 11.68 10.84
C SER A 150 -17.23 11.86 9.32
N LEU A 151 -15.98 11.79 8.82
CA LEU A 151 -15.64 11.96 7.41
C LEU A 151 -15.34 10.64 6.71
N CYS A 152 -15.45 9.49 7.40
CA CYS A 152 -15.07 8.20 6.87
C CYS A 152 -16.22 7.19 6.89
N THR A 153 -16.29 6.37 5.85
CA THR A 153 -17.16 5.17 5.79
C THR A 153 -16.33 3.97 5.35
N LEU A 154 -16.57 2.80 5.97
CA LEU A 154 -15.96 1.53 5.60
C LEU A 154 -17.00 0.60 4.99
N ILE A 155 -16.67 -0.02 3.85
CA ILE A 155 -17.54 -0.99 3.18
C ILE A 155 -16.73 -2.22 2.83
N SER A 156 -17.24 -3.40 3.21
CA SER A 156 -16.63 -4.68 2.87
C SER A 156 -17.07 -5.10 1.48
N GLN A 157 -16.25 -4.85 0.45
CA GLN A 157 -16.51 -5.28 -0.92
C GLN A 157 -15.21 -5.41 -1.73
N PRO A 158 -15.19 -6.26 -2.76
CA PRO A 158 -14.04 -6.42 -3.61
C PRO A 158 -13.94 -5.29 -4.65
N ALA A 159 -12.72 -4.98 -5.07
CA ALA A 159 -12.43 -3.89 -6.02
C ALA A 159 -13.01 -4.12 -7.43
N GLN A 160 -13.22 -5.37 -7.85
CA GLN A 160 -13.79 -5.72 -9.15
C GLN A 160 -15.32 -5.62 -9.22
N GLU A 161 -16.01 -5.48 -8.06
CA GLU A 161 -17.47 -5.45 -7.95
C GLU A 161 -17.92 -4.32 -7.03
N MET A 162 -17.65 -3.07 -7.45
CA MET A 162 -18.01 -1.90 -6.65
C MET A 162 -19.49 -1.57 -6.80
N SER A 163 -20.20 -1.43 -5.67
CA SER A 163 -21.64 -1.14 -5.59
C SER A 163 -21.99 0.35 -5.82
N PHE A 164 -21.00 1.20 -6.05
CA PHE A 164 -21.21 2.64 -6.24
C PHE A 164 -21.78 2.97 -7.63
N PRO A 165 -22.57 4.04 -7.75
CA PRO A 165 -22.97 4.59 -9.05
C PRO A 165 -21.75 5.05 -9.87
N ASP A 166 -21.97 5.22 -11.19
CA ASP A 166 -20.97 5.82 -12.07
C ASP A 166 -20.68 7.27 -11.63
N ALA A 167 -19.45 7.72 -11.85
CA ALA A 167 -19.05 9.10 -11.59
C ALA A 167 -19.39 9.58 -10.16
N SER A 168 -19.08 8.76 -9.13
CA SER A 168 -19.36 9.05 -7.72
C SER A 168 -18.22 9.75 -6.99
N PHE A 169 -16.97 9.56 -7.43
CA PHE A 169 -15.79 10.00 -6.69
C PHE A 169 -14.95 11.01 -7.47
N ASP A 170 -14.50 12.04 -6.79
CA ASP A 170 -13.56 13.04 -7.30
C ASP A 170 -12.14 12.51 -7.32
N VAL A 171 -11.78 11.74 -6.28
CA VAL A 171 -10.45 11.16 -6.09
C VAL A 171 -10.56 9.68 -5.77
N VAL A 172 -9.83 8.84 -6.47
CA VAL A 172 -9.67 7.41 -6.13
C VAL A 172 -8.21 7.17 -5.78
N VAL A 173 -7.95 6.60 -4.60
CA VAL A 173 -6.61 6.23 -4.16
C VAL A 173 -6.51 4.73 -3.95
N SER A 174 -5.32 4.16 -4.14
CA SER A 174 -5.01 2.78 -3.78
C SER A 174 -3.50 2.64 -3.61
N ASN A 175 -3.05 1.93 -2.58
CA ASN A 175 -1.64 1.64 -2.37
C ASN A 175 -1.44 0.18 -1.99
N LEU A 176 -0.56 -0.52 -2.70
CA LEU A 176 -0.17 -1.91 -2.45
C LEU A 176 -1.37 -2.88 -2.38
N CYS A 177 -2.40 -2.65 -3.19
CA CYS A 177 -3.62 -3.46 -3.20
C CYS A 177 -3.79 -4.26 -4.50
N LEU A 178 -3.84 -3.58 -5.65
CA LEU A 178 -4.28 -4.19 -6.91
C LEU A 178 -3.37 -5.31 -7.41
N HIS A 179 -2.11 -5.33 -7.02
CA HIS A 179 -1.20 -6.42 -7.36
C HIS A 179 -1.56 -7.76 -6.71
N ASN A 180 -2.34 -7.75 -5.63
CA ASN A 180 -2.82 -8.94 -4.94
C ASN A 180 -4.02 -9.59 -5.64
N ILE A 181 -4.63 -8.92 -6.61
CA ILE A 181 -5.57 -9.55 -7.54
C ILE A 181 -4.74 -10.29 -8.60
N TYR A 182 -4.46 -11.58 -8.34
CA TYR A 182 -3.53 -12.37 -9.18
C TYR A 182 -4.06 -12.60 -10.59
N GLU A 183 -5.36 -12.86 -10.72
CA GLU A 183 -6.05 -13.09 -11.98
C GLU A 183 -6.10 -11.80 -12.80
N LYS A 184 -5.47 -11.80 -13.99
CA LYS A 184 -5.40 -10.62 -14.85
C LYS A 184 -6.77 -10.09 -15.28
N PRO A 185 -7.75 -10.94 -15.70
CA PRO A 185 -9.09 -10.46 -16.04
C PRO A 185 -9.78 -9.76 -14.86
N THR A 186 -9.73 -10.35 -13.66
CA THR A 186 -10.33 -9.79 -12.44
C THR A 186 -9.68 -8.47 -12.03
N ARG A 187 -8.35 -8.37 -12.18
CA ARG A 187 -7.63 -7.11 -11.94
C ARG A 187 -8.00 -6.03 -12.96
N HIS A 188 -8.19 -6.39 -14.23
CA HIS A 188 -8.68 -5.46 -15.24
C HIS A 188 -10.10 -4.98 -14.94
N GLN A 189 -10.99 -5.86 -14.43
CA GLN A 189 -12.31 -5.45 -13.94
C GLN A 189 -12.20 -4.43 -12.81
N ALA A 190 -11.30 -4.62 -11.84
CA ALA A 190 -11.07 -3.66 -10.77
C ALA A 190 -10.63 -2.28 -11.33
N LEU A 191 -9.72 -2.26 -12.31
CA LEU A 191 -9.31 -1.02 -12.97
C LEU A 191 -10.47 -0.36 -13.74
N GLN A 192 -11.32 -1.15 -14.41
CA GLN A 192 -12.53 -0.65 -15.08
C GLN A 192 -13.53 -0.07 -14.08
N GLN A 193 -13.70 -0.71 -12.91
CA GLN A 193 -14.55 -0.16 -11.85
C GLN A 193 -14.01 1.18 -11.35
N ILE A 194 -12.69 1.33 -11.16
CA ILE A 194 -12.08 2.61 -10.80
C ILE A 194 -12.41 3.69 -11.85
N VAL A 195 -12.28 3.38 -13.14
CA VAL A 195 -12.64 4.32 -14.23
C VAL A 195 -14.11 4.68 -14.20
N ARG A 196 -15.00 3.69 -13.97
CA ARG A 196 -16.46 3.87 -13.93
C ARG A 196 -16.88 4.81 -12.81
N VAL A 197 -16.38 4.57 -11.60
CA VAL A 197 -16.79 5.36 -10.43
C VAL A 197 -16.13 6.73 -10.36
N LEU A 198 -15.05 6.96 -11.12
CA LEU A 198 -14.35 8.24 -11.18
C LEU A 198 -15.17 9.27 -11.98
N LYS A 199 -15.41 10.46 -11.40
CA LYS A 199 -16.10 11.58 -12.05
C LYS A 199 -15.30 12.11 -13.25
N PRO A 200 -15.96 12.71 -14.26
CA PRO A 200 -15.28 13.61 -15.20
C PRO A 200 -14.52 14.69 -14.42
N GLY A 201 -13.27 14.97 -14.82
CA GLY A 201 -12.37 15.87 -14.09
C GLY A 201 -11.69 15.25 -12.85
N GLY A 202 -12.08 14.04 -12.45
CA GLY A 202 -11.50 13.33 -11.29
C GLY A 202 -10.14 12.72 -11.56
N VAL A 203 -9.46 12.27 -10.49
CA VAL A 203 -8.12 11.67 -10.54
C VAL A 203 -8.05 10.36 -9.77
N ALA A 204 -7.43 9.34 -10.37
CA ALA A 204 -7.02 8.13 -9.69
C ALA A 204 -5.51 8.15 -9.43
N LEU A 205 -5.11 7.88 -8.18
CA LEU A 205 -3.73 7.82 -7.68
C LEU A 205 -3.45 6.40 -7.21
N ILE A 206 -2.91 5.57 -8.07
CA ILE A 206 -2.72 4.14 -7.81
C ILE A 206 -1.23 3.84 -7.65
N SER A 207 -0.83 3.46 -6.45
CA SER A 207 0.56 3.18 -6.10
C SER A 207 0.80 1.69 -5.92
N ASP A 208 1.87 1.20 -6.54
CA ASP A 208 2.28 -0.18 -6.41
C ASP A 208 3.79 -0.35 -6.70
N TYR A 209 4.38 -1.51 -6.29
CA TYR A 209 5.74 -1.86 -6.63
C TYR A 209 5.86 -2.65 -7.93
N LYS A 210 4.76 -3.27 -8.37
CA LYS A 210 4.69 -4.05 -9.62
C LYS A 210 3.42 -3.74 -10.40
N ARG A 211 3.37 -4.15 -11.68
CA ARG A 211 2.20 -4.01 -12.58
C ARG A 211 1.75 -2.58 -12.88
N THR A 212 2.45 -1.55 -12.42
CA THR A 212 2.07 -0.14 -12.66
C THR A 212 2.07 0.25 -14.14
N GLY A 213 2.86 -0.44 -15.01
CA GLY A 213 2.76 -0.32 -16.46
C GLY A 213 1.42 -0.83 -16.99
N GLU A 214 0.99 -2.01 -16.52
CA GLU A 214 -0.32 -2.58 -16.87
C GLU A 214 -1.47 -1.65 -16.46
N TYR A 215 -1.41 -1.06 -15.26
CA TYR A 215 -2.45 -0.11 -14.81
C TYR A 215 -2.49 1.13 -15.71
N ALA A 216 -1.33 1.70 -16.02
CA ALA A 216 -1.21 2.85 -16.91
C ALA A 216 -1.81 2.57 -18.30
N ASP A 217 -1.50 1.40 -18.88
CA ASP A 217 -2.03 0.97 -20.16
C ASP A 217 -3.55 0.81 -20.15
N GLN A 218 -4.14 0.24 -19.08
CA GLN A 218 -5.58 0.08 -18.96
C GLN A 218 -6.29 1.42 -18.80
N PHE A 219 -5.79 2.32 -17.99
CA PHE A 219 -6.33 3.67 -17.85
C PHE A 219 -6.20 4.48 -19.16
N GLY A 220 -5.07 4.38 -19.87
CA GLY A 220 -4.90 5.02 -21.16
C GLY A 220 -5.87 4.50 -22.22
N LYS A 221 -6.09 3.17 -22.28
CA LYS A 221 -7.11 2.54 -23.16
C LYS A 221 -8.54 2.98 -22.84
N ALA A 222 -8.80 3.32 -21.58
CA ALA A 222 -10.08 3.87 -21.14
C ALA A 222 -10.21 5.39 -21.37
N GLY A 223 -9.24 6.02 -22.04
CA GLY A 223 -9.28 7.45 -22.40
C GLY A 223 -8.83 8.42 -21.31
N LEU A 224 -8.18 7.94 -20.23
CA LEU A 224 -7.64 8.81 -19.21
C LEU A 224 -6.26 9.34 -19.62
N ILE A 225 -5.93 10.55 -19.17
CA ILE A 225 -4.57 11.08 -19.27
C ILE A 225 -3.76 10.47 -18.14
N VAL A 226 -2.66 9.77 -18.49
CA VAL A 226 -1.89 8.97 -17.55
C VAL A 226 -0.45 9.45 -17.44
N GLU A 227 0.00 9.62 -16.20
CA GLU A 227 1.38 9.89 -15.82
C GLU A 227 1.84 8.83 -14.81
N ARG A 228 3.14 8.52 -14.79
CA ARG A 228 3.76 7.64 -13.78
C ARG A 228 4.84 8.38 -13.04
N LYS A 229 4.77 8.39 -11.70
CA LYS A 229 5.74 9.07 -10.86
C LYS A 229 6.32 8.11 -9.82
N ARG A 230 7.65 8.01 -9.79
CA ARG A 230 8.33 7.18 -8.79
C ARG A 230 8.28 7.83 -7.41
N GLY A 231 8.03 7.03 -6.40
CA GLY A 231 8.24 7.40 -5.00
C GLY A 231 9.72 7.48 -4.64
N SER A 232 10.00 7.76 -3.39
CA SER A 232 11.37 7.80 -2.87
C SER A 232 12.01 6.42 -2.87
N LEU A 233 13.18 6.26 -3.48
CA LEU A 233 13.94 5.00 -3.48
C LEU A 233 14.54 4.65 -2.10
N ILE A 234 14.64 5.64 -1.21
CA ILE A 234 15.21 5.45 0.13
C ILE A 234 14.14 5.08 1.15
N THR A 235 12.95 5.71 1.04
CA THR A 235 11.89 5.56 2.05
C THR A 235 10.77 4.62 1.62
N THR A 236 10.72 4.17 0.36
CA THR A 236 9.78 3.14 -0.09
C THR A 236 10.54 1.85 -0.44
N PHE A 237 10.21 0.77 0.26
CA PHE A 237 10.78 -0.54 -0.01
C PHE A 237 9.66 -1.61 -0.01
N PRO A 238 9.51 -2.36 -1.13
CA PRO A 238 10.18 -2.14 -2.41
C PRO A 238 9.86 -0.76 -3.02
N PRO A 239 10.65 -0.29 -4.02
CA PRO A 239 10.40 1.00 -4.66
C PRO A 239 9.00 1.08 -5.26
N LEU A 240 8.23 2.11 -4.89
CA LEU A 240 6.86 2.31 -5.32
C LEU A 240 6.77 3.28 -6.50
N THR A 241 5.79 3.06 -7.36
CA THR A 241 5.45 3.97 -8.47
C THR A 241 3.96 4.29 -8.40
N VAL A 242 3.62 5.57 -8.45
CA VAL A 242 2.24 6.06 -8.51
C VAL A 242 1.84 6.24 -9.97
N VAL A 243 0.75 5.61 -10.38
CA VAL A 243 0.05 5.88 -11.61
C VAL A 243 -0.99 6.96 -11.32
N ILE A 244 -0.87 8.09 -11.98
CA ILE A 244 -1.78 9.23 -11.90
C ILE A 244 -2.63 9.19 -13.15
N ALA A 245 -3.93 8.90 -13.03
CA ALA A 245 -4.84 8.83 -14.15
C ALA A 245 -5.97 9.85 -13.99
N ARG A 246 -6.05 10.81 -14.92
CA ARG A 246 -7.04 11.90 -14.91
C ARG A 246 -8.12 11.65 -15.96
N LYS A 247 -9.38 11.64 -15.53
CA LYS A 247 -10.52 11.53 -16.43
C LYS A 247 -10.85 12.92 -16.98
N GLN A 248 -10.91 13.04 -18.30
CA GLN A 248 -11.26 14.30 -18.95
C GLN A 248 -12.70 14.72 -18.61
N MET A 249 -12.98 16.02 -18.68
CA MET A 249 -14.33 16.58 -18.50
C MET A 249 -15.24 16.24 -19.67
#